data_127a5f58c65840ec7db5ee4b61189c49
#
_entry.id   127a5f58c65840ec7db5ee4b61189c49
#
_cell.length_a   1.000
_cell.length_b   1.000
_cell.length_c   1.000
_cell.angle_alpha   90.00
_cell.angle_beta   90.00
_cell.angle_gamma   90.00
#
_symmetry.space_group_name_H-M   'P 1'
#
loop_
_entity.id
_entity.type
_entity.pdbx_description
1 polymer ?
#
loop_
_entity_poly.entity_id
_entity_poly.type
_entity_poly.pdbx_seq_one_letter_code
_entity_poly.pdbx_strand_id
1 'polypeptide(L)'
;MEQKRNDSIDFAKGFLMIFVILGHIVQGTIEDGNLRGVIYSFHMPLFLFISGYMINLNKLIAQPVKDVFSKYWNRMLKAWLLAYVIFTSYLLLREPTIISVIGLTYSPWGHLWYVPTLFLYILLCKFLFGKTNLIVSYSVLILLGIAWNYVIQTTSINVSHWFDCSKLPYFALGLYFRNHLNSEKFNKPYIVAPLLYVPLYFAFVSLPFKTFGLGTALLLVGVIILYFYPALKNDTMPKSKVLSYIGKNSLYVYLWHQAPILLLVNYVSECNLTYYYIISFALLFLFILYIKLRKVA
;
A
#
# COMPACT_ATOMS: atom_id res chain seq x y z
N MET A 1 -28.29 11.12 -5.01
CA MET A 1 -28.14 9.68 -4.76
C MET A 1 -26.82 9.46 -4.07
N GLU A 2 -26.84 9.02 -2.83
CA GLU A 2 -25.65 8.54 -2.11
C GLU A 2 -25.10 7.32 -2.85
N GLN A 3 -23.86 7.39 -3.30
CA GLN A 3 -23.23 6.27 -4.00
C GLN A 3 -23.08 5.12 -3.00
N LYS A 4 -23.82 4.04 -3.18
CA LYS A 4 -23.75 2.84 -2.33
C LYS A 4 -22.27 2.46 -2.15
N ARG A 5 -21.85 2.35 -0.90
CA ARG A 5 -20.48 2.00 -0.55
C ARG A 5 -20.16 0.59 -1.07
N ASN A 6 -19.03 0.43 -1.75
CA ASN A 6 -18.59 -0.87 -2.26
C ASN A 6 -17.89 -1.64 -1.15
N ASP A 7 -18.51 -2.70 -0.65
CA ASP A 7 -18.01 -3.53 0.46
C ASP A 7 -16.76 -4.31 0.07
N SER A 8 -16.61 -4.65 -1.20
CA SER A 8 -15.42 -5.33 -1.74
C SER A 8 -14.16 -4.47 -1.61
N ILE A 9 -14.26 -3.15 -1.78
CA ILE A 9 -13.12 -2.25 -1.56
C ILE A 9 -12.70 -2.26 -0.09
N ASP A 10 -13.65 -2.20 0.83
CA ASP A 10 -13.35 -2.22 2.25
C ASP A 10 -12.78 -3.59 2.67
N PHE A 11 -13.33 -4.70 2.17
CA PHE A 11 -12.76 -6.03 2.38
C PHE A 11 -11.31 -6.11 1.87
N ALA A 12 -11.07 -5.72 0.62
CA ALA A 12 -9.74 -5.80 0.01
C ALA A 12 -8.70 -4.96 0.78
N LYS A 13 -9.06 -3.73 1.19
CA LYS A 13 -8.20 -2.89 2.02
C LYS A 13 -7.90 -3.51 3.37
N GLY A 14 -8.90 -4.11 4.02
CA GLY A 14 -8.72 -4.80 5.31
C GLY A 14 -7.85 -6.03 5.18
N PHE A 15 -8.05 -6.83 4.13
CA PHE A 15 -7.22 -7.98 3.81
C PHE A 15 -5.75 -7.57 3.62
N LEU A 16 -5.50 -6.57 2.77
CA LEU A 16 -4.15 -6.06 2.55
C LEU A 16 -3.52 -5.46 3.81
N MET A 17 -4.33 -4.84 4.68
CA MET A 17 -3.83 -4.28 5.94
C MET A 17 -3.31 -5.36 6.89
N ILE A 18 -3.92 -6.55 6.91
CA ILE A 18 -3.37 -7.70 7.65
C ILE A 18 -1.98 -8.06 7.11
N PHE A 19 -1.79 -8.06 5.78
CA PHE A 19 -0.47 -8.32 5.20
C PHE A 19 0.55 -7.21 5.45
N VAL A 20 0.11 -5.94 5.56
CA VAL A 20 0.99 -4.85 6.02
C VAL A 20 1.53 -5.16 7.42
N ILE A 21 0.64 -5.53 8.36
CA ILE A 21 1.05 -5.86 9.73
C ILE A 21 1.97 -7.10 9.75
N LEU A 22 1.58 -8.16 9.05
CA LEU A 22 2.38 -9.38 8.93
C LEU A 22 3.77 -9.11 8.33
N GLY A 23 3.86 -8.28 7.30
CA GLY A 23 5.13 -7.91 6.69
C GLY A 23 6.09 -7.18 7.65
N HIS A 24 5.56 -6.50 8.67
CA HIS A 24 6.36 -5.88 9.72
C HIS A 24 6.65 -6.80 10.91
N ILE A 25 5.84 -7.83 11.12
CA ILE A 25 6.10 -8.88 12.14
C ILE A 25 7.17 -9.85 11.63
N VAL A 26 7.04 -10.33 10.39
CA VAL A 26 7.95 -11.34 9.83
C VAL A 26 9.33 -10.73 9.62
N GLN A 27 10.34 -11.32 10.27
CA GLN A 27 11.74 -10.95 10.14
C GLN A 27 12.38 -11.57 8.88
N GLY A 28 13.55 -11.10 8.52
CA GLY A 28 14.30 -11.53 7.34
C GLY A 28 14.38 -10.43 6.28
N THR A 29 15.19 -10.65 5.25
CA THR A 29 15.34 -9.72 4.13
C THR A 29 14.26 -9.99 3.05
N ILE A 30 13.99 -8.98 2.23
CA ILE A 30 13.05 -9.13 1.09
C ILE A 30 13.74 -9.93 -0.03
N GLU A 31 15.06 -9.80 -0.13
CA GLU A 31 15.89 -10.35 -1.19
C GLU A 31 16.05 -11.88 -1.11
N ASP A 32 15.92 -12.45 0.08
CA ASP A 32 16.06 -13.90 0.31
C ASP A 32 14.87 -14.73 -0.22
N GLY A 33 13.88 -14.10 -0.86
CA GLY A 33 12.71 -14.79 -1.42
C GLY A 33 11.83 -15.49 -0.38
N ASN A 34 11.94 -15.07 0.88
CA ASN A 34 11.20 -15.65 2.01
C ASN A 34 9.74 -15.12 2.06
N LEU A 35 9.00 -15.52 3.09
CA LEU A 35 7.61 -15.09 3.30
C LEU A 35 7.46 -13.56 3.32
N ARG A 36 8.43 -12.84 3.87
CA ARG A 36 8.45 -11.37 3.86
C ARG A 36 8.54 -10.84 2.43
N GLY A 37 9.41 -11.43 1.59
CA GLY A 37 9.52 -11.08 0.18
C GLY A 37 8.20 -11.27 -0.58
N VAL A 38 7.52 -12.40 -0.37
CA VAL A 38 6.18 -12.64 -0.95
C VAL A 38 5.22 -11.53 -0.55
N ILE A 39 5.12 -11.20 0.75
CA ILE A 39 4.19 -10.17 1.25
C ILE A 39 4.50 -8.82 0.60
N TYR A 40 5.77 -8.41 0.59
CA TYR A 40 6.19 -7.11 0.05
C TYR A 40 6.01 -7.00 -1.47
N SER A 41 6.03 -8.13 -2.19
CA SER A 41 5.84 -8.14 -3.64
C SER A 41 4.43 -7.73 -4.09
N PHE A 42 3.40 -7.88 -3.24
CA PHE A 42 2.02 -7.61 -3.65
C PHE A 42 1.25 -6.59 -2.80
N HIS A 43 1.47 -6.51 -1.47
CA HIS A 43 0.54 -5.76 -0.60
C HIS A 43 0.51 -4.26 -0.90
N MET A 44 1.67 -3.59 -1.03
CA MET A 44 1.71 -2.15 -1.34
C MET A 44 1.34 -1.84 -2.79
N PRO A 45 1.79 -2.59 -3.81
CA PRO A 45 1.28 -2.46 -5.17
C PRO A 45 -0.24 -2.54 -5.26
N LEU A 46 -0.87 -3.53 -4.61
CA LEU A 46 -2.33 -3.67 -4.58
C LEU A 46 -3.02 -2.54 -3.81
N PHE A 47 -2.43 -2.07 -2.71
CA PHE A 47 -2.96 -0.90 -2.00
C PHE A 47 -3.00 0.34 -2.90
N LEU A 48 -1.94 0.59 -3.67
CA LEU A 48 -1.88 1.71 -4.59
C LEU A 48 -2.80 1.52 -5.80
N PHE A 49 -2.93 0.28 -6.31
CA PHE A 49 -3.95 -0.05 -7.31
C PHE A 49 -5.37 0.30 -6.81
N ILE A 50 -5.76 -0.16 -5.62
CA ILE A 50 -7.07 0.16 -5.03
C ILE A 50 -7.22 1.67 -4.82
N SER A 51 -6.16 2.36 -4.40
CA SER A 51 -6.18 3.82 -4.20
C SER A 51 -6.43 4.56 -5.50
N GLY A 52 -5.79 4.16 -6.60
CA GLY A 52 -6.07 4.67 -7.94
C GLY A 52 -7.49 4.35 -8.41
N TYR A 53 -7.95 3.11 -8.18
CA TYR A 53 -9.31 2.68 -8.50
C TYR A 53 -10.40 3.48 -7.76
N MET A 54 -10.11 4.02 -6.59
CA MET A 54 -11.05 4.86 -5.84
C MET A 54 -11.17 6.30 -6.37
N ILE A 55 -10.32 6.73 -7.30
CA ILE A 55 -10.29 8.09 -7.80
C ILE A 55 -11.24 8.24 -8.99
N ASN A 56 -12.18 9.16 -8.86
CA ASN A 56 -12.95 9.65 -10.00
C ASN A 56 -12.18 10.81 -10.65
N LEU A 57 -11.63 10.55 -11.83
CA LEU A 57 -10.75 11.47 -12.54
C LEU A 57 -11.45 12.77 -12.93
N ASN A 58 -12.68 12.68 -13.44
CA ASN A 58 -13.46 13.86 -13.84
C ASN A 58 -13.71 14.80 -12.65
N LYS A 59 -14.08 14.23 -11.48
CA LYS A 59 -14.25 15.02 -10.26
C LYS A 59 -12.93 15.63 -9.78
N LEU A 60 -11.82 14.89 -9.88
CA LEU A 60 -10.50 15.38 -9.48
C LEU A 60 -10.07 16.57 -10.34
N ILE A 61 -10.23 16.47 -11.64
CA ILE A 61 -9.85 17.53 -12.60
C ILE A 61 -10.71 18.79 -12.41
N ALA A 62 -12.01 18.63 -12.22
CA ALA A 62 -12.94 19.75 -12.08
C ALA A 62 -12.77 20.53 -10.77
N GLN A 63 -12.27 19.92 -9.68
CA GLN A 63 -12.08 20.61 -8.41
C GLN A 63 -10.90 21.58 -8.45
N PRO A 64 -10.98 22.80 -7.85
CA PRO A 64 -9.83 23.67 -7.64
C PRO A 64 -8.72 22.98 -6.82
N VAL A 65 -7.46 23.33 -7.05
CA VAL A 65 -6.31 22.74 -6.32
C VAL A 65 -6.45 22.91 -4.80
N LYS A 66 -6.93 24.09 -4.37
CA LYS A 66 -7.19 24.39 -2.94
C LYS A 66 -8.18 23.42 -2.32
N ASP A 67 -9.25 23.05 -3.04
CA ASP A 67 -10.28 22.14 -2.54
C ASP A 67 -9.75 20.69 -2.50
N VAL A 68 -8.95 20.30 -3.49
CA VAL A 68 -8.25 19.02 -3.47
C VAL A 68 -7.32 18.94 -2.26
N PHE A 69 -6.51 19.98 -2.01
CA PHE A 69 -5.63 20.04 -0.85
C PHE A 69 -6.43 19.95 0.46
N SER A 70 -7.43 20.80 0.65
CA SER A 70 -8.28 20.83 1.86
C SER A 70 -8.95 19.48 2.12
N LYS A 71 -9.47 18.84 1.07
CA LYS A 71 -10.08 17.52 1.15
C LYS A 71 -9.10 16.46 1.66
N TYR A 72 -7.91 16.37 1.09
CA TYR A 72 -6.92 15.35 1.45
C TYR A 72 -6.18 15.70 2.74
N TRP A 73 -6.05 16.99 3.08
CA TRP A 73 -5.59 17.45 4.39
C TRP A 73 -6.46 16.87 5.51
N ASN A 74 -7.76 17.10 5.44
CA ASN A 74 -8.69 16.63 6.46
C ASN A 74 -8.85 15.09 6.46
N ARG A 75 -8.71 14.45 5.29
CA ARG A 75 -8.93 13.02 5.15
C ARG A 75 -7.74 12.17 5.57
N MET A 76 -6.50 12.62 5.34
CA MET A 76 -5.34 11.79 5.57
C MET A 76 -4.07 12.53 6.05
N LEU A 77 -3.78 13.74 5.53
CA LEU A 77 -2.51 14.41 5.82
C LEU A 77 -2.43 14.88 7.27
N LYS A 78 -3.52 15.38 7.85
CA LYS A 78 -3.57 15.80 9.26
C LYS A 78 -3.30 14.64 10.23
N ALA A 79 -3.93 13.48 10.00
CA ALA A 79 -3.69 12.29 10.82
C ALA A 79 -2.28 11.75 10.64
N TRP A 80 -1.78 11.78 9.40
CA TRP A 80 -0.41 11.41 9.09
C TRP A 80 0.62 12.33 9.76
N LEU A 81 0.41 13.66 9.73
CA LEU A 81 1.31 14.61 10.38
C LEU A 81 1.42 14.37 11.88
N LEU A 82 0.29 14.06 12.55
CA LEU A 82 0.28 13.70 13.96
C LEU A 82 1.13 12.44 14.22
N ALA A 83 0.91 11.39 13.44
CA ALA A 83 1.69 10.16 13.54
C ALA A 83 3.19 10.43 13.27
N TYR A 84 3.49 11.20 12.23
CA TYR A 84 4.86 11.58 11.89
C TYR A 84 5.57 12.30 13.05
N VAL A 85 4.91 13.29 13.66
CA VAL A 85 5.48 14.02 14.82
C VAL A 85 5.74 13.06 15.98
N ILE A 86 4.78 12.19 16.32
CA ILE A 86 4.90 11.25 17.46
C ILE A 86 6.04 10.26 17.22
N PHE A 87 6.09 9.60 16.06
CA PHE A 87 7.16 8.63 15.75
C PHE A 87 8.53 9.28 15.63
N THR A 88 8.61 10.48 15.04
CA THR A 88 9.84 11.26 14.93
C THR A 88 10.35 11.66 16.32
N SER A 89 9.47 12.17 17.19
CA SER A 89 9.83 12.53 18.58
C SER A 89 10.34 11.32 19.37
N TYR A 90 9.68 10.16 19.20
CA TYR A 90 10.12 8.92 19.84
C TYR A 90 11.52 8.50 19.41
N LEU A 91 11.85 8.58 18.12
CA LEU A 91 13.18 8.24 17.61
C LEU A 91 14.24 9.22 18.09
N LEU A 92 13.96 10.52 18.07
CA LEU A 92 14.89 11.55 18.52
C LEU A 92 15.18 11.45 20.01
N LEU A 93 14.21 10.99 20.82
CA LEU A 93 14.45 10.73 22.25
C LEU A 93 15.33 9.52 22.50
N ARG A 94 15.33 8.53 21.60
CA ARG A 94 16.15 7.34 21.71
C ARG A 94 17.57 7.52 21.18
N GLU A 95 17.70 8.19 20.04
CA GLU A 95 18.97 8.38 19.32
C GLU A 95 19.11 9.85 18.91
N PRO A 96 19.40 10.76 19.85
CA PRO A 96 19.47 12.19 19.62
C PRO A 96 20.76 12.57 18.90
N THR A 97 20.94 12.12 17.66
CA THR A 97 22.10 12.47 16.84
C THR A 97 21.72 13.44 15.72
N ILE A 98 22.67 14.29 15.28
CA ILE A 98 22.47 15.16 14.12
C ILE A 98 22.12 14.33 12.88
N ILE A 99 22.73 13.15 12.74
CA ILE A 99 22.46 12.22 11.65
C ILE A 99 21.02 11.73 11.68
N SER A 100 20.45 11.45 12.86
CA SER A 100 19.05 11.07 13.02
C SER A 100 18.11 12.21 12.62
N VAL A 101 18.41 13.45 13.01
CA VAL A 101 17.61 14.63 12.61
C VAL A 101 17.64 14.82 11.10
N ILE A 102 18.82 14.77 10.48
CA ILE A 102 18.97 14.89 9.04
C ILE A 102 18.24 13.73 8.33
N GLY A 103 18.40 12.49 8.82
CA GLY A 103 17.74 11.32 8.27
C GLY A 103 16.22 11.44 8.24
N LEU A 104 15.61 11.99 9.30
CA LEU A 104 14.16 12.20 9.38
C LEU A 104 13.65 13.30 8.45
N THR A 105 14.44 14.34 8.20
CA THR A 105 14.08 15.36 7.19
C THR A 105 14.18 14.81 5.76
N TYR A 106 14.99 13.80 5.55
CA TYR A 106 15.26 13.19 4.26
C TYR A 106 14.31 12.04 3.92
N SER A 107 13.86 11.28 4.92
CA SER A 107 12.95 10.15 4.74
C SER A 107 11.95 10.07 5.89
N PRO A 108 10.65 9.95 5.62
CA PRO A 108 9.69 9.69 6.67
C PRO A 108 9.98 8.31 7.26
N TRP A 109 9.83 8.22 8.59
CA TRP A 109 10.18 7.00 9.29
C TRP A 109 9.37 5.78 8.83
N GLY A 110 10.10 4.71 8.50
CA GLY A 110 9.57 3.38 8.25
C GLY A 110 8.37 3.35 7.27
N HIS A 111 7.21 3.07 7.81
CA HIS A 111 5.97 2.90 7.05
C HIS A 111 5.28 4.20 6.62
N LEU A 112 5.66 5.35 7.16
CA LEU A 112 4.92 6.62 6.96
C LEU A 112 5.03 7.21 5.54
N TRP A 113 5.85 6.65 4.68
CA TRP A 113 6.08 7.10 3.29
C TRP A 113 4.84 7.04 2.38
N TYR A 114 3.91 6.12 2.65
CA TYR A 114 2.78 5.85 1.75
C TYR A 114 1.82 7.04 1.60
N VAL A 115 1.52 7.75 2.69
CA VAL A 115 0.54 8.84 2.67
C VAL A 115 1.01 10.04 1.84
N PRO A 116 2.23 10.60 2.03
CA PRO A 116 2.74 11.67 1.18
C PRO A 116 2.92 11.22 -0.28
N THR A 117 3.38 9.99 -0.52
CA THR A 117 3.47 9.41 -1.87
C THR A 117 2.10 9.34 -2.55
N LEU A 118 1.08 8.84 -1.87
CA LEU A 118 -0.29 8.80 -2.40
C LEU A 118 -0.81 10.19 -2.73
N PHE A 119 -0.55 11.17 -1.85
CA PHE A 119 -0.97 12.55 -2.11
C PHE A 119 -0.26 13.15 -3.33
N LEU A 120 1.04 12.90 -3.49
CA LEU A 120 1.79 13.29 -4.69
C LEU A 120 1.17 12.68 -5.96
N TYR A 121 0.84 11.38 -5.95
CA TYR A 121 0.20 10.72 -7.10
C TYR A 121 -1.12 11.39 -7.49
N ILE A 122 -1.91 11.77 -6.49
CA ILE A 122 -3.18 12.48 -6.72
C ILE A 122 -2.93 13.84 -7.35
N LEU A 123 -1.94 14.61 -6.88
CA LEU A 123 -1.56 15.88 -7.45
C LEU A 123 -1.02 15.74 -8.88
N LEU A 124 -0.14 14.76 -9.12
CA LEU A 124 0.35 14.44 -10.46
C LEU A 124 -0.80 14.17 -11.43
N CYS A 125 -1.76 13.34 -11.03
CA CYS A 125 -2.94 13.08 -11.85
C CYS A 125 -3.75 14.35 -12.12
N LYS A 126 -3.99 15.17 -11.10
CA LYS A 126 -4.71 16.43 -11.29
C LYS A 126 -4.06 17.33 -12.34
N PHE A 127 -2.74 17.48 -12.28
CA PHE A 127 -2.03 18.38 -13.20
C PHE A 127 -1.85 17.77 -14.59
N LEU A 128 -1.55 16.48 -14.69
CA LEU A 128 -1.35 15.82 -15.97
C LEU A 128 -2.66 15.75 -16.76
N PHE A 129 -3.69 15.12 -16.19
CA PHE A 129 -4.96 14.92 -16.90
C PHE A 129 -5.76 16.22 -17.10
N GLY A 130 -5.44 17.28 -16.36
CA GLY A 130 -6.01 18.61 -16.58
C GLY A 130 -5.37 19.39 -17.73
N LYS A 131 -4.19 18.97 -18.21
CA LYS A 131 -3.40 19.73 -19.21
C LYS A 131 -3.00 18.92 -20.44
N THR A 132 -3.01 17.60 -20.39
CA THR A 132 -2.55 16.72 -21.48
C THR A 132 -3.65 15.72 -21.88
N ASN A 133 -3.45 15.11 -23.05
CA ASN A 133 -4.38 14.03 -23.48
C ASN A 133 -4.18 12.76 -22.63
N LEU A 134 -5.16 11.86 -22.71
CA LEU A 134 -5.24 10.66 -21.93
C LEU A 134 -4.00 9.75 -22.08
N ILE A 135 -3.57 9.53 -23.32
CA ILE A 135 -2.45 8.65 -23.65
C ILE A 135 -1.18 9.19 -23.03
N VAL A 136 -0.89 10.47 -23.24
CA VAL A 136 0.30 11.14 -22.69
C VAL A 136 0.30 11.07 -21.16
N SER A 137 -0.84 11.36 -20.52
CA SER A 137 -0.96 11.32 -19.05
C SER A 137 -0.61 9.94 -18.49
N TYR A 138 -1.21 8.86 -19.01
CA TYR A 138 -0.91 7.51 -18.54
C TYR A 138 0.52 7.08 -18.88
N SER A 139 1.02 7.42 -20.07
CA SER A 139 2.40 7.12 -20.45
C SER A 139 3.40 7.78 -19.51
N VAL A 140 3.20 9.05 -19.15
CA VAL A 140 4.06 9.76 -18.20
C VAL A 140 4.04 9.08 -16.82
N LEU A 141 2.86 8.71 -16.30
CA LEU A 141 2.79 8.00 -15.00
C LEU A 141 3.53 6.66 -15.02
N ILE A 142 3.38 5.89 -16.08
CA ILE A 142 4.03 4.57 -16.22
C ILE A 142 5.54 4.74 -16.38
N LEU A 143 5.97 5.59 -17.30
CA LEU A 143 7.40 5.84 -17.59
C LEU A 143 8.13 6.42 -16.38
N LEU A 144 7.49 7.34 -15.62
CA LEU A 144 8.07 7.87 -14.39
C LEU A 144 8.29 6.77 -13.35
N GLY A 145 7.33 5.85 -13.19
CA GLY A 145 7.49 4.71 -12.28
C GLY A 145 8.58 3.74 -12.73
N ILE A 146 8.68 3.44 -14.01
CA ILE A 146 9.74 2.58 -14.59
C ILE A 146 11.11 3.24 -14.41
N ALA A 147 11.24 4.53 -14.77
CA ALA A 147 12.47 5.28 -14.63
C ALA A 147 12.93 5.36 -13.17
N TRP A 148 12.00 5.56 -12.22
CA TRP A 148 12.28 5.57 -10.80
C TRP A 148 12.84 4.21 -10.32
N ASN A 149 12.21 3.10 -10.73
CA ASN A 149 12.73 1.76 -10.42
C ASN A 149 14.14 1.56 -11.00
N TYR A 150 14.38 2.00 -12.23
CA TYR A 150 15.69 1.91 -12.86
C TYR A 150 16.75 2.69 -12.07
N VAL A 151 16.45 3.93 -11.70
CA VAL A 151 17.36 4.79 -10.90
C VAL A 151 17.67 4.13 -9.55
N ILE A 152 16.68 3.65 -8.81
CA ILE A 152 16.91 2.97 -7.52
C ILE A 152 17.80 1.73 -7.68
N GLN A 153 17.63 0.96 -8.75
CA GLN A 153 18.40 -0.27 -8.97
C GLN A 153 19.83 -0.04 -9.51
N THR A 154 20.09 1.10 -10.13
CA THR A 154 21.38 1.39 -10.77
C THR A 154 22.24 2.36 -10.00
N THR A 155 21.64 3.14 -9.13
CA THR A 155 22.35 4.13 -8.32
C THR A 155 22.30 3.69 -6.86
N SER A 156 23.43 3.80 -6.15
CA SER A 156 23.46 3.64 -4.69
C SER A 156 22.84 4.84 -3.97
N ILE A 157 22.12 5.71 -4.69
CA ILE A 157 21.46 6.87 -4.12
C ILE A 157 20.26 6.39 -3.33
N ASN A 158 20.31 6.56 -2.03
CA ASN A 158 19.18 6.35 -1.15
C ASN A 158 18.16 7.47 -1.39
N VAL A 159 17.34 7.30 -2.44
CA VAL A 159 16.35 8.31 -2.83
C VAL A 159 15.35 8.47 -1.69
N SER A 160 15.11 9.70 -1.29
CA SER A 160 14.15 10.05 -0.24
C SER A 160 12.84 9.25 -0.38
N HIS A 161 12.44 8.53 0.66
CA HIS A 161 11.19 7.75 0.70
C HIS A 161 9.94 8.63 0.75
N TRP A 162 10.08 9.96 0.80
CA TRP A 162 8.93 10.88 0.72
C TRP A 162 8.13 10.72 -0.56
N PHE A 163 8.79 10.32 -1.65
CA PHE A 163 8.21 10.28 -2.99
C PHE A 163 8.66 9.01 -3.71
N ASP A 164 8.16 7.85 -3.26
CA ASP A 164 8.44 6.59 -3.95
C ASP A 164 7.54 6.45 -5.19
N CYS A 165 8.08 6.75 -6.37
CA CYS A 165 7.36 6.57 -7.63
C CYS A 165 7.41 5.13 -8.18
N SER A 166 8.10 4.21 -7.53
CA SER A 166 8.27 2.83 -8.04
C SER A 166 6.94 2.08 -8.27
N LYS A 167 5.92 2.43 -7.53
CA LYS A 167 4.60 1.77 -7.56
C LYS A 167 3.53 2.58 -8.30
N LEU A 168 3.93 3.71 -8.90
CA LEU A 168 3.06 4.57 -9.69
C LEU A 168 2.33 3.85 -10.85
N PRO A 169 2.95 2.84 -11.54
CA PRO A 169 2.25 2.08 -12.56
C PRO A 169 1.01 1.33 -12.04
N TYR A 170 1.07 0.77 -10.83
CA TYR A 170 -0.09 0.09 -10.24
C TYR A 170 -1.22 1.06 -9.89
N PHE A 171 -0.88 2.24 -9.39
CA PHE A 171 -1.84 3.30 -9.14
C PHE A 171 -2.48 3.78 -10.46
N ALA A 172 -1.69 4.00 -11.51
CA ALA A 172 -2.17 4.37 -12.84
C ALA A 172 -3.09 3.30 -13.44
N LEU A 173 -2.76 2.01 -13.24
CA LEU A 173 -3.61 0.89 -13.65
C LEU A 173 -4.97 0.93 -12.95
N GLY A 174 -5.00 1.18 -11.64
CA GLY A 174 -6.23 1.33 -10.87
C GLY A 174 -7.09 2.50 -11.36
N LEU A 175 -6.44 3.64 -11.60
CA LEU A 175 -7.08 4.84 -12.14
C LEU A 175 -7.69 4.58 -13.53
N TYR A 176 -6.95 3.89 -14.41
CA TYR A 176 -7.41 3.52 -15.75
C TYR A 176 -8.62 2.59 -15.67
N PHE A 177 -8.56 1.55 -14.87
CA PHE A 177 -9.64 0.58 -14.72
C PHE A 177 -10.93 1.21 -14.19
N ARG A 178 -10.82 2.17 -13.27
CA ARG A 178 -11.99 2.89 -12.74
C ARG A 178 -12.67 3.80 -13.76
N ASN A 179 -11.89 4.51 -14.57
CA ASN A 179 -12.39 5.63 -15.34
C ASN A 179 -12.59 5.29 -16.84
N HIS A 180 -11.91 4.27 -17.36
CA HIS A 180 -11.87 4.00 -18.80
C HIS A 180 -12.20 2.55 -19.17
N LEU A 181 -12.01 1.58 -18.25
CA LEU A 181 -12.29 0.19 -18.55
C LEU A 181 -13.75 -0.16 -18.20
N ASN A 182 -14.64 -0.13 -19.18
CA ASN A 182 -16.01 -0.62 -19.05
C ASN A 182 -16.19 -1.91 -19.88
N SER A 183 -15.37 -2.92 -19.58
CA SER A 183 -15.36 -4.17 -20.35
C SER A 183 -16.26 -5.22 -19.70
N GLU A 184 -17.22 -5.75 -20.45
CA GLU A 184 -18.00 -6.93 -20.07
C GLU A 184 -17.12 -8.21 -20.04
N LYS A 185 -15.97 -8.19 -20.71
CA LYS A 185 -15.04 -9.32 -20.79
C LYS A 185 -14.47 -9.77 -19.43
N PHE A 186 -14.44 -8.88 -18.43
CA PHE A 186 -13.92 -9.16 -17.10
C PHE A 186 -15.04 -9.18 -16.05
N ASN A 187 -16.08 -9.97 -16.29
CA ASN A 187 -17.24 -9.99 -15.41
C ASN A 187 -17.13 -11.01 -14.26
N LYS A 188 -16.21 -11.98 -14.32
CA LYS A 188 -16.07 -13.00 -13.28
C LYS A 188 -14.66 -12.99 -12.71
N PRO A 189 -14.51 -12.94 -11.38
CA PRO A 189 -13.20 -13.09 -10.75
C PRO A 189 -12.73 -14.55 -10.82
N TYR A 190 -11.52 -14.76 -11.30
CA TYR A 190 -10.87 -16.08 -11.35
C TYR A 190 -10.04 -16.28 -10.09
N ILE A 191 -10.57 -17.01 -9.11
CA ILE A 191 -9.93 -17.26 -7.82
C ILE A 191 -8.60 -18.03 -7.93
N VAL A 192 -8.40 -18.74 -9.02
CA VAL A 192 -7.15 -19.47 -9.30
C VAL A 192 -5.97 -18.49 -9.43
N ALA A 193 -6.18 -17.26 -9.93
CA ALA A 193 -5.11 -16.30 -10.14
C ALA A 193 -4.37 -15.91 -8.84
N PRO A 194 -5.03 -15.50 -7.73
CA PRO A 194 -4.33 -15.24 -6.48
C PRO A 194 -3.76 -16.52 -5.84
N LEU A 195 -4.39 -17.68 -6.04
CA LEU A 195 -3.88 -18.95 -5.49
C LEU A 195 -2.58 -19.39 -6.17
N LEU A 196 -2.42 -19.10 -7.46
CA LEU A 196 -1.19 -19.40 -8.21
C LEU A 196 -0.07 -18.38 -7.95
N TYR A 197 -0.38 -17.21 -7.37
CA TYR A 197 0.63 -16.18 -7.16
C TYR A 197 1.80 -16.65 -6.31
N VAL A 198 1.54 -17.27 -5.17
CA VAL A 198 2.58 -17.70 -4.23
C VAL A 198 3.47 -18.82 -4.81
N PRO A 199 2.91 -19.92 -5.38
CA PRO A 199 3.74 -20.94 -6.03
C PRO A 199 4.60 -20.38 -7.16
N LEU A 200 4.04 -19.52 -8.01
CA LEU A 200 4.78 -18.91 -9.11
C LEU A 200 5.82 -17.90 -8.64
N TYR A 201 5.56 -17.17 -7.54
CA TYR A 201 6.57 -16.33 -6.92
C TYR A 201 7.81 -17.16 -6.54
N PHE A 202 7.62 -18.29 -5.84
CA PHE A 202 8.73 -19.15 -5.46
C PHE A 202 9.42 -19.83 -6.65
N ALA A 203 8.69 -20.14 -7.72
CA ALA A 203 9.30 -20.62 -8.96
C ALA A 203 10.21 -19.56 -9.62
N PHE A 204 9.90 -18.28 -9.44
CA PHE A 204 10.71 -17.18 -10.01
C PHE A 204 11.86 -16.74 -9.12
N VAL A 205 11.87 -17.09 -7.82
CA VAL A 205 12.93 -16.68 -6.88
C VAL A 205 14.33 -17.17 -7.27
N SER A 206 14.40 -18.28 -8.03
CA SER A 206 15.66 -18.82 -8.57
C SER A 206 16.20 -18.05 -9.77
N LEU A 207 15.41 -17.14 -10.35
CA LEU A 207 15.83 -16.34 -11.50
C LEU A 207 16.71 -15.16 -11.07
N PRO A 208 17.55 -14.62 -11.98
CA PRO A 208 18.29 -13.40 -11.70
C PRO A 208 17.38 -12.27 -11.20
N PHE A 209 17.82 -11.49 -10.24
CA PHE A 209 17.01 -10.48 -9.52
C PHE A 209 16.15 -9.58 -10.42
N LYS A 210 16.71 -9.09 -11.54
CA LYS A 210 15.95 -8.26 -12.50
C LYS A 210 14.82 -9.02 -13.17
N THR A 211 15.05 -10.26 -13.58
CA THR A 211 14.04 -11.14 -14.21
C THR A 211 12.98 -11.55 -13.18
N PHE A 212 13.40 -11.85 -11.97
CA PHE A 212 12.51 -12.13 -10.84
C PHE A 212 11.58 -10.95 -10.56
N GLY A 213 12.11 -9.73 -10.44
CA GLY A 213 11.31 -8.52 -10.19
C GLY A 213 10.30 -8.22 -11.29
N LEU A 214 10.68 -8.38 -12.57
CA LEU A 214 9.76 -8.23 -13.69
C LEU A 214 8.71 -9.34 -13.71
N GLY A 215 9.10 -10.59 -13.46
CA GLY A 215 8.19 -11.74 -13.43
C GLY A 215 7.12 -11.59 -12.36
N THR A 216 7.50 -11.22 -11.14
CA THR A 216 6.56 -10.99 -10.03
C THR A 216 5.63 -9.80 -10.31
N ALA A 217 6.12 -8.73 -10.94
CA ALA A 217 5.29 -7.60 -11.34
C ALA A 217 4.24 -7.99 -12.38
N LEU A 218 4.62 -8.77 -13.41
CA LEU A 218 3.69 -9.26 -14.43
C LEU A 218 2.66 -10.23 -13.84
N LEU A 219 3.07 -11.13 -12.95
CA LEU A 219 2.15 -12.01 -12.22
C LEU A 219 1.12 -11.19 -11.44
N LEU A 220 1.56 -10.16 -10.73
CA LEU A 220 0.66 -9.31 -9.96
C LEU A 220 -0.33 -8.56 -10.84
N VAL A 221 0.11 -8.04 -11.99
CA VAL A 221 -0.78 -7.44 -12.99
C VAL A 221 -1.81 -8.46 -13.47
N GLY A 222 -1.41 -9.71 -13.73
CA GLY A 222 -2.32 -10.81 -14.05
C GLY A 222 -3.38 -11.03 -12.96
N VAL A 223 -2.98 -11.09 -11.70
CA VAL A 223 -3.90 -11.22 -10.55
C VAL A 223 -4.85 -10.03 -10.45
N ILE A 224 -4.37 -8.82 -10.70
CA ILE A 224 -5.20 -7.60 -10.72
C ILE A 224 -6.28 -7.72 -11.80
N ILE A 225 -5.91 -8.09 -13.02
CA ILE A 225 -6.82 -8.16 -14.16
C ILE A 225 -7.84 -9.30 -13.98
N LEU A 226 -7.38 -10.46 -13.55
CA LEU A 226 -8.20 -11.67 -13.52
C LEU A 226 -9.03 -11.82 -12.25
N TYR A 227 -8.62 -11.22 -11.13
CA TYR A 227 -9.33 -11.37 -9.87
C TYR A 227 -9.74 -10.04 -9.24
N PHE A 228 -8.79 -9.17 -8.91
CA PHE A 228 -9.10 -7.96 -8.13
C PHE A 228 -10.05 -7.01 -8.85
N TYR A 229 -9.78 -6.68 -10.11
CA TYR A 229 -10.63 -5.76 -10.86
C TYR A 229 -12.06 -6.28 -11.03
N PRO A 230 -12.32 -7.52 -11.52
CA PRO A 230 -13.68 -8.04 -11.61
C PRO A 230 -14.39 -8.09 -10.26
N ALA A 231 -13.67 -8.50 -9.21
CA ALA A 231 -14.24 -8.62 -7.88
C ALA A 231 -14.61 -7.26 -7.27
N LEU A 232 -13.79 -6.23 -7.48
CA LEU A 232 -14.09 -4.85 -7.04
C LEU A 232 -15.22 -4.22 -7.86
N LYS A 233 -15.22 -4.44 -9.18
CA LYS A 233 -16.23 -3.91 -10.09
C LYS A 233 -17.64 -4.44 -9.76
N ASN A 234 -17.75 -5.75 -9.49
CA ASN A 234 -19.02 -6.43 -9.31
C ASN A 234 -19.41 -6.60 -7.82
N ASP A 235 -18.63 -6.06 -6.90
CA ASP A 235 -18.83 -6.20 -5.44
C ASP A 235 -18.95 -7.67 -4.98
N THR A 236 -18.07 -8.53 -5.51
CA THR A 236 -18.10 -9.99 -5.28
C THR A 236 -16.98 -10.51 -4.36
N MET A 237 -16.20 -9.62 -3.71
CA MET A 237 -15.25 -10.05 -2.69
C MET A 237 -15.96 -10.76 -1.52
N PRO A 238 -15.28 -11.66 -0.81
CA PRO A 238 -15.85 -12.30 0.37
C PRO A 238 -16.35 -11.26 1.39
N LYS A 239 -17.48 -11.55 2.04
CA LYS A 239 -18.03 -10.66 3.06
C LYS A 239 -17.47 -11.03 4.43
N SER A 240 -16.74 -10.10 5.03
CA SER A 240 -16.21 -10.22 6.38
C SER A 240 -16.38 -8.91 7.13
N LYS A 241 -17.19 -8.90 8.18
CA LYS A 241 -17.40 -7.71 9.02
C LYS A 241 -16.08 -7.20 9.60
N VAL A 242 -15.17 -8.09 10.02
CA VAL A 242 -13.87 -7.74 10.59
C VAL A 242 -12.98 -7.06 9.55
N LEU A 243 -12.78 -7.71 8.39
CA LEU A 243 -11.93 -7.15 7.35
C LEU A 243 -12.51 -5.86 6.77
N SER A 244 -13.82 -5.78 6.57
CA SER A 244 -14.47 -4.55 6.13
C SER A 244 -14.30 -3.41 7.16
N TYR A 245 -14.35 -3.71 8.46
CA TYR A 245 -14.08 -2.71 9.50
C TYR A 245 -12.63 -2.23 9.47
N ILE A 246 -11.65 -3.14 9.39
CA ILE A 246 -10.23 -2.81 9.24
C ILE A 246 -10.03 -1.96 7.98
N GLY A 247 -10.65 -2.31 6.88
CA GLY A 247 -10.55 -1.58 5.62
C GLY A 247 -11.17 -0.18 5.66
N LYS A 248 -12.30 -0.02 6.35
CA LYS A 248 -12.92 1.29 6.62
C LYS A 248 -11.98 2.21 7.41
N ASN A 249 -11.24 1.64 8.34
CA ASN A 249 -10.30 2.34 9.23
C ASN A 249 -8.83 2.16 8.80
N SER A 250 -8.58 1.74 7.55
CA SER A 250 -7.25 1.35 7.07
C SER A 250 -6.18 2.42 7.26
N LEU A 251 -6.52 3.70 7.17
CA LEU A 251 -5.57 4.79 7.44
C LEU A 251 -5.07 4.77 8.89
N TYR A 252 -5.99 4.67 9.86
CA TYR A 252 -5.60 4.67 11.27
C TYR A 252 -4.84 3.41 11.65
N VAL A 253 -5.28 2.26 11.16
CA VAL A 253 -4.55 1.00 11.36
C VAL A 253 -3.16 1.10 10.74
N TYR A 254 -3.04 1.65 9.52
CA TYR A 254 -1.77 1.87 8.85
C TYR A 254 -0.84 2.80 9.62
N LEU A 255 -1.34 3.91 10.16
CA LEU A 255 -0.50 4.86 10.87
C LEU A 255 0.03 4.30 12.21
N TRP A 256 -0.74 3.45 12.89
CA TRP A 256 -0.44 3.06 14.28
C TRP A 256 -0.01 1.60 14.47
N HIS A 257 -0.10 0.73 13.44
CA HIS A 257 0.21 -0.70 13.60
C HIS A 257 1.66 -0.99 14.03
N GLN A 258 2.59 -0.10 13.72
CA GLN A 258 3.98 -0.29 14.13
C GLN A 258 4.26 0.09 15.60
N ALA A 259 3.42 0.89 16.24
CA ALA A 259 3.64 1.28 17.62
C ALA A 259 3.80 0.09 18.59
N PRO A 260 2.88 -0.91 18.62
CA PRO A 260 3.07 -2.08 19.46
C PRO A 260 4.27 -2.95 19.04
N ILE A 261 4.57 -3.06 17.74
CA ILE A 261 5.71 -3.83 17.22
C ILE A 261 7.02 -3.22 17.71
N LEU A 262 7.16 -1.91 17.65
CA LEU A 262 8.35 -1.20 18.13
C LEU A 262 8.58 -1.36 19.62
N LEU A 263 7.51 -1.23 20.42
CA LEU A 263 7.62 -1.46 21.86
C LEU A 263 8.08 -2.88 22.14
N LEU A 264 7.60 -3.87 21.39
CA LEU A 264 8.01 -5.27 21.53
C LEU A 264 9.44 -5.52 21.08
N VAL A 265 9.84 -5.02 19.93
CA VAL A 265 11.22 -5.20 19.42
C VAL A 265 12.23 -4.66 20.44
N ASN A 266 11.91 -3.56 21.12
CA ASN A 266 12.80 -2.97 22.09
C ASN A 266 12.97 -3.77 23.39
N TYR A 267 11.95 -4.56 23.77
CA TYR A 267 11.94 -5.30 25.03
C TYR A 267 12.21 -6.80 24.86
N VAL A 268 11.94 -7.35 23.70
CA VAL A 268 11.92 -8.82 23.47
C VAL A 268 12.99 -9.26 22.47
N SER A 269 13.43 -8.42 21.55
CA SER A 269 14.43 -8.80 20.54
C SER A 269 15.83 -9.10 21.14
N GLU A 270 16.13 -8.51 22.29
CA GLU A 270 17.36 -8.82 23.03
C GLU A 270 17.29 -10.19 23.74
N CYS A 271 16.08 -10.75 23.93
CA CYS A 271 15.90 -11.96 24.71
C CYS A 271 15.74 -13.23 23.86
N ASN A 272 14.81 -13.25 22.88
CA ASN A 272 14.57 -14.46 22.05
C ASN A 272 13.60 -14.17 20.91
N LEU A 273 13.98 -14.52 19.68
CA LEU A 273 13.15 -14.37 18.48
C LEU A 273 11.82 -15.12 18.57
N THR A 274 11.77 -16.28 19.24
CA THR A 274 10.55 -17.05 19.44
C THR A 274 9.52 -16.29 20.27
N TYR A 275 9.93 -15.66 21.38
CA TYR A 275 9.03 -14.83 22.19
C TYR A 275 8.51 -13.62 21.41
N TYR A 276 9.36 -13.00 20.62
CA TYR A 276 8.95 -11.91 19.73
C TYR A 276 7.80 -12.33 18.81
N TYR A 277 7.92 -13.47 18.12
CA TYR A 277 6.86 -13.96 17.26
C TYR A 277 5.59 -14.32 18.03
N ILE A 278 5.70 -15.06 19.15
CA ILE A 278 4.54 -15.45 19.96
C ILE A 278 3.75 -14.21 20.39
N ILE A 279 4.42 -13.18 20.92
CA ILE A 279 3.76 -11.98 21.42
C ILE A 279 3.18 -11.16 20.25
N SER A 280 3.91 -11.02 19.14
CA SER A 280 3.44 -10.27 17.97
C SER A 280 2.19 -10.90 17.36
N PHE A 281 2.16 -12.22 17.20
CA PHE A 281 0.98 -12.92 16.69
C PHE A 281 -0.17 -12.92 17.70
N ALA A 282 0.11 -13.02 19.01
CA ALA A 282 -0.91 -12.90 20.05
C ALA A 282 -1.56 -11.50 20.02
N LEU A 283 -0.78 -10.44 19.87
CA LEU A 283 -1.31 -9.08 19.76
C LEU A 283 -2.15 -8.89 18.49
N LEU A 284 -1.71 -9.43 17.35
CA LEU A 284 -2.51 -9.41 16.13
C LEU A 284 -3.82 -10.17 16.30
N PHE A 285 -3.78 -11.35 16.93
CA PHE A 285 -4.98 -12.13 17.23
C PHE A 285 -5.94 -11.38 18.17
N LEU A 286 -5.42 -10.79 19.26
CA LEU A 286 -6.21 -9.99 20.20
C LEU A 286 -6.81 -8.75 19.51
N PHE A 287 -6.10 -8.10 18.62
CA PHE A 287 -6.63 -6.99 17.82
C PHE A 287 -7.80 -7.44 16.94
N ILE A 288 -7.67 -8.56 16.23
CA ILE A 288 -8.75 -9.12 15.40
C ILE A 288 -9.94 -9.52 16.27
N LEU A 289 -9.68 -10.19 17.42
CA LEU A 289 -10.70 -10.60 18.37
C LEU A 289 -11.45 -9.42 18.98
N TYR A 290 -10.73 -8.35 19.39
CA TYR A 290 -11.32 -7.10 19.87
C TYR A 290 -12.27 -6.49 18.85
N ILE A 291 -11.87 -6.41 17.58
CA ILE A 291 -12.75 -5.91 16.52
C ILE A 291 -13.98 -6.80 16.35
N LYS A 292 -13.82 -8.12 16.41
CA LYS A 292 -14.93 -9.08 16.29
C LYS A 292 -15.93 -8.95 17.45
N LEU A 293 -15.43 -8.77 18.68
CA LEU A 293 -16.27 -8.70 19.90
C LEU A 293 -16.97 -7.34 20.04
N ARG A 294 -16.40 -6.26 19.50
CA ARG A 294 -16.96 -4.90 19.61
C ARG A 294 -18.30 -4.74 18.88
N LYS A 295 -18.92 -5.84 18.41
CA LYS A 295 -20.18 -5.85 17.65
C LYS A 295 -20.20 -4.67 16.67
N VAL A 296 -19.31 -4.72 15.73
CA VAL A 296 -19.27 -3.70 14.67
C VAL A 296 -20.56 -3.88 13.89
N ALA A 297 -21.52 -3.07 14.28
CA ALA A 297 -22.81 -2.98 13.63
C ALA A 297 -22.66 -2.44 12.20
#